data_9e35b6dcb9af4e867d67b55d535fc7d2
#
_entry.id   9e35b6dcb9af4e867d67b55d535fc7d2
#
_cell.length_a   1.000
_cell.length_b   1.000
_cell.length_c   1.000
_cell.angle_alpha   90.00
_cell.angle_beta   90.00
_cell.angle_gamma   90.00
#
_symmetry.space_group_name_H-M   'P 1'
#
loop_
_entity.id
_entity.type
_entity.pdbx_description
1 polymer ?
#
loop_
_entity_poly.entity_id
_entity_poly.type
_entity_poly.pdbx_seq_one_letter_code
_entity_poly.pdbx_strand_id
1 'polypeptide(L)'
;MKMLYGAIALVLAHSVQAAPNSEAVIRLQVASMDSIKADTVQQDRTINDTEQHWVNQTEQVLLKEMTKNKALAQRMSNERLRRELLHTIYYEAKRAGLEPSLVISVIRGESNFRKYAISSAGARGFMQVMPFWADIVGADSADLFNVRTNLRLGCAILRSYLDKENGNITRALARYNGSRASDVYPNYVYAAWVN
;
A
#
# COMPACT_ATOMS: atom_id res chain seq x y z
N MET A 1 -10.98 -1.18 29.48
CA MET A 1 -9.69 -1.62 28.95
C MET A 1 -9.37 -0.72 27.77
N LYS A 2 -8.57 0.33 28.00
CA LYS A 2 -8.19 1.32 26.97
C LYS A 2 -7.09 0.69 26.12
N MET A 3 -7.42 0.28 24.89
CA MET A 3 -6.39 -0.13 23.93
C MET A 3 -5.58 1.11 23.56
N LEU A 4 -4.32 1.08 23.91
CA LEU A 4 -3.29 2.01 23.41
C LEU A 4 -3.14 1.79 21.90
N TYR A 5 -3.77 2.63 21.11
CA TYR A 5 -3.40 2.81 19.71
C TYR A 5 -2.14 3.70 19.66
N GLY A 6 -1.06 3.18 20.20
CA GLY A 6 0.26 3.74 19.99
C GLY A 6 0.73 3.28 18.62
N ALA A 7 1.06 4.23 17.77
CA ALA A 7 1.68 3.98 16.48
C ALA A 7 2.89 3.05 16.68
N ILE A 8 2.79 1.79 16.24
CA ILE A 8 3.94 0.90 16.11
C ILE A 8 4.66 1.31 14.81
N ALA A 9 5.24 2.52 14.83
CA ALA A 9 6.23 2.93 13.86
C ALA A 9 7.61 2.59 14.42
N LEU A 10 7.85 1.33 14.76
CA LEU A 10 9.19 0.86 15.10
C LEU A 10 9.82 0.27 13.84
N VAL A 11 10.13 1.15 12.90
CA VAL A 11 11.03 0.77 11.80
C VAL A 11 12.44 0.79 12.36
N LEU A 12 12.92 -0.36 12.77
CA LEU A 12 14.35 -0.58 12.87
C LEU A 12 14.92 -0.47 11.46
N ALA A 13 15.65 0.62 11.22
CA ALA A 13 16.43 0.82 10.00
C ALA A 13 17.54 -0.23 9.94
N HIS A 14 17.21 -1.44 9.51
CA HIS A 14 18.19 -2.39 9.06
C HIS A 14 18.27 -2.25 7.55
N SER A 15 19.46 -1.94 7.06
CA SER A 15 19.81 -1.93 5.65
C SER A 15 19.35 -3.23 5.00
N VAL A 16 18.19 -3.20 4.36
CA VAL A 16 17.72 -4.30 3.52
C VAL A 16 18.55 -4.23 2.25
N GLN A 17 19.64 -4.96 2.22
CA GLN A 17 20.35 -5.25 1.00
C GLN A 17 19.41 -6.12 0.16
N ALA A 18 18.67 -5.49 -0.76
CA ALA A 18 17.82 -6.20 -1.69
C ALA A 18 18.70 -7.14 -2.52
N ALA A 19 18.29 -8.41 -2.64
CA ALA A 19 18.99 -9.31 -3.54
C ALA A 19 18.86 -8.78 -4.99
N PRO A 20 19.90 -8.86 -5.84
CA PRO A 20 19.93 -8.29 -7.20
C PRO A 20 18.72 -8.66 -8.07
N ASN A 21 18.16 -9.86 -7.88
CA ASN A 21 16.97 -10.31 -8.60
C ASN A 21 15.69 -9.60 -8.18
N SER A 22 15.61 -9.07 -6.95
CA SER A 22 14.43 -8.33 -6.48
C SER A 22 14.35 -6.95 -7.12
N GLU A 23 15.49 -6.28 -7.33
CA GLU A 23 15.55 -4.98 -8.00
C GLU A 23 15.17 -5.09 -9.47
N ALA A 24 15.66 -6.12 -10.17
CA ALA A 24 15.32 -6.35 -11.58
C ALA A 24 13.82 -6.60 -11.75
N VAL A 25 13.21 -7.40 -10.88
CA VAL A 25 11.76 -7.69 -10.91
C VAL A 25 10.96 -6.42 -10.61
N ILE A 26 11.37 -5.63 -9.62
CA ILE A 26 10.70 -4.37 -9.30
C ILE A 26 10.88 -3.37 -10.45
N ARG A 27 12.08 -3.25 -11.03
CA ARG A 27 12.32 -2.44 -12.23
C ARG A 27 11.42 -2.87 -13.39
N LEU A 28 11.26 -4.16 -13.66
CA LEU A 28 10.37 -4.67 -14.71
C LEU A 28 8.89 -4.42 -14.40
N GLN A 29 8.45 -4.61 -13.16
CA GLN A 29 7.07 -4.34 -12.74
C GLN A 29 6.76 -2.84 -12.70
N VAL A 30 7.76 -2.00 -12.52
CA VAL A 30 7.65 -0.54 -12.45
C VAL A 30 8.15 0.13 -13.73
N ALA A 31 8.87 -0.59 -14.62
CA ALA A 31 9.46 -0.10 -15.88
C ALA A 31 8.45 0.49 -16.88
N SER A 32 7.17 0.43 -16.57
CA SER A 32 6.16 1.28 -17.18
C SER A 32 5.92 2.58 -16.39
N MET A 33 6.93 3.11 -15.67
CA MET A 33 6.80 4.46 -15.07
C MET A 33 6.60 5.53 -16.15
N ASP A 34 7.13 5.33 -17.35
CA ASP A 34 6.75 6.16 -18.52
C ASP A 34 5.25 6.05 -18.83
N SER A 35 4.61 4.93 -18.53
CA SER A 35 3.15 4.81 -18.59
C SER A 35 2.44 5.51 -17.44
N ILE A 36 3.11 5.81 -16.30
CA ILE A 36 2.47 6.64 -15.26
C ILE A 36 2.22 8.06 -15.77
N LYS A 37 3.17 8.63 -16.51
CA LYS A 37 3.00 9.93 -17.16
C LYS A 37 1.96 9.85 -18.29
N ALA A 38 1.90 8.75 -19.01
CA ALA A 38 0.89 8.49 -20.04
C ALA A 38 -0.49 8.16 -19.42
N ASP A 39 -0.54 7.37 -18.33
CA ASP A 39 -1.76 7.00 -17.61
C ASP A 39 -2.41 8.17 -16.85
N THR A 40 -1.69 9.26 -16.58
CA THR A 40 -2.30 10.51 -16.08
C THR A 40 -3.23 11.15 -17.09
N VAL A 41 -3.08 10.82 -18.36
CA VAL A 41 -3.95 11.26 -19.46
C VAL A 41 -5.14 10.32 -19.68
N GLN A 42 -5.08 9.08 -19.18
CA GLN A 42 -6.14 8.07 -19.42
C GLN A 42 -7.10 7.97 -18.23
N GLN A 43 -7.89 9.02 -18.04
CA GLN A 43 -9.06 9.01 -17.15
C GLN A 43 -10.24 8.16 -17.68
N ASP A 44 -10.11 7.57 -18.87
CA ASP A 44 -11.15 6.79 -19.56
C ASP A 44 -10.96 5.27 -19.45
N ARG A 45 -10.39 4.81 -18.32
CA ARG A 45 -10.37 3.37 -18.03
C ARG A 45 -11.79 2.89 -17.73
N THR A 46 -12.28 1.93 -18.51
CA THR A 46 -13.56 1.28 -18.22
C THR A 46 -13.46 0.51 -16.90
N ILE A 47 -14.23 0.95 -15.91
CA ILE A 47 -14.38 0.26 -14.63
C ILE A 47 -15.31 -0.93 -14.88
N ASN A 48 -14.83 -2.15 -14.59
CA ASN A 48 -15.65 -3.35 -14.73
C ASN A 48 -16.52 -3.59 -13.50
N ASP A 49 -17.56 -4.42 -13.66
CA ASP A 49 -18.53 -4.70 -12.60
C ASP A 49 -17.88 -5.28 -11.33
N THR A 50 -16.83 -6.09 -11.47
CA THR A 50 -16.12 -6.69 -10.34
C THR A 50 -15.41 -5.62 -9.50
N GLU A 51 -14.73 -4.67 -10.16
CA GLU A 51 -14.09 -3.54 -9.49
C GLU A 51 -15.14 -2.66 -8.80
N GLN A 52 -16.22 -2.31 -9.51
CA GLN A 52 -17.27 -1.49 -8.96
C GLN A 52 -17.93 -2.14 -7.73
N HIS A 53 -18.15 -3.45 -7.80
CA HIS A 53 -18.69 -4.23 -6.68
C HIS A 53 -17.75 -4.19 -5.47
N TRP A 54 -16.45 -4.47 -5.68
CA TRP A 54 -15.45 -4.42 -4.62
C TRP A 54 -15.34 -3.03 -3.98
N VAL A 55 -15.34 -1.97 -4.80
CA VAL A 55 -15.28 -0.58 -4.31
C VAL A 55 -16.49 -0.27 -3.44
N ASN A 56 -17.69 -0.64 -3.89
CA ASN A 56 -18.92 -0.39 -3.15
C ASN A 56 -18.91 -1.14 -1.80
N GLN A 57 -18.56 -2.41 -1.79
CA GLN A 57 -18.49 -3.19 -0.54
C GLN A 57 -17.44 -2.62 0.43
N THR A 58 -16.23 -2.34 -0.08
CA THR A 58 -15.14 -1.80 0.75
C THR A 58 -15.48 -0.42 1.30
N GLU A 59 -16.14 0.42 0.51
CA GLU A 59 -16.61 1.73 0.97
C GLU A 59 -17.60 1.60 2.13
N GLN A 60 -18.56 0.68 2.08
CA GLN A 60 -19.51 0.45 3.18
C GLN A 60 -18.79 0.04 4.47
N VAL A 61 -17.78 -0.82 4.37
CA VAL A 61 -16.95 -1.20 5.54
C VAL A 61 -16.23 0.02 6.10
N LEU A 62 -15.59 0.83 5.25
CA LEU A 62 -14.90 2.05 5.68
C LEU A 62 -15.85 3.05 6.33
N LEU A 63 -17.02 3.28 5.76
CA LEU A 63 -18.04 4.17 6.33
C LEU A 63 -18.47 3.72 7.73
N LYS A 64 -18.71 2.41 7.91
CA LYS A 64 -19.01 1.84 9.23
C LYS A 64 -17.88 2.05 10.25
N GLU A 65 -16.63 1.95 9.81
CA GLU A 65 -15.50 2.21 10.69
C GLU A 65 -15.33 3.70 11.02
N MET A 66 -15.59 4.57 10.06
CA MET A 66 -15.56 6.01 10.24
C MET A 66 -16.51 6.47 11.35
N THR A 67 -17.64 5.78 11.58
CA THR A 67 -18.54 6.11 12.71
C THR A 67 -17.87 5.93 14.08
N LYS A 68 -16.86 5.06 14.16
CA LYS A 68 -16.15 4.73 15.41
C LYS A 68 -14.76 5.37 15.51
N ASN A 69 -14.23 5.88 14.40
CA ASN A 69 -12.88 6.43 14.31
C ASN A 69 -12.90 7.83 13.68
N LYS A 70 -12.94 8.87 14.53
CA LYS A 70 -12.98 10.28 14.09
C LYS A 70 -11.79 10.66 13.19
N ALA A 71 -10.60 10.14 13.47
CA ALA A 71 -9.42 10.44 12.66
C ALA A 71 -9.50 9.82 11.27
N LEU A 72 -10.05 8.61 11.14
CA LEU A 72 -10.33 8.00 9.85
C LEU A 72 -11.43 8.78 9.13
N ALA A 73 -12.51 9.12 9.83
CA ALA A 73 -13.61 9.90 9.26
C ALA A 73 -13.11 11.23 8.67
N GLN A 74 -12.24 11.95 9.36
CA GLN A 74 -11.67 13.19 8.85
C GLN A 74 -10.83 12.99 7.59
N ARG A 75 -9.99 11.94 7.54
CA ARG A 75 -9.11 11.65 6.39
C ARG A 75 -9.87 11.20 5.15
N MET A 76 -10.96 10.47 5.36
CA MET A 76 -11.75 9.83 4.31
C MET A 76 -13.11 10.51 4.09
N SER A 77 -13.30 11.73 4.58
CA SER A 77 -14.57 12.48 4.54
C SER A 77 -15.03 12.80 3.12
N ASN A 78 -14.09 13.11 2.22
CA ASN A 78 -14.43 13.43 0.84
C ASN A 78 -14.74 12.15 0.07
N GLU A 79 -16.01 11.96 -0.33
CA GLU A 79 -16.47 10.77 -1.03
C GLU A 79 -15.73 10.54 -2.35
N ARG A 80 -15.60 11.59 -3.17
CA ARG A 80 -14.93 11.48 -4.46
C ARG A 80 -13.49 10.99 -4.29
N LEU A 81 -12.69 11.62 -3.40
CA LEU A 81 -11.31 11.23 -3.16
C LEU A 81 -11.20 9.84 -2.55
N ARG A 82 -12.14 9.47 -1.67
CA ARG A 82 -12.22 8.13 -1.09
C ARG A 82 -12.45 7.07 -2.18
N ARG A 83 -13.41 7.28 -3.07
CA ARG A 83 -13.70 6.36 -4.17
C ARG A 83 -12.55 6.30 -5.18
N GLU A 84 -11.96 7.43 -5.55
CA GLU A 84 -10.76 7.48 -6.41
C GLU A 84 -9.59 6.67 -5.81
N LEU A 85 -9.38 6.76 -4.49
CA LEU A 85 -8.39 5.96 -3.78
C LEU A 85 -8.70 4.46 -3.87
N LEU A 86 -9.96 4.05 -3.62
CA LEU A 86 -10.37 2.65 -3.69
C LEU A 86 -10.20 2.07 -5.10
N HIS A 87 -10.60 2.80 -6.13
CA HIS A 87 -10.37 2.41 -7.52
C HIS A 87 -8.87 2.25 -7.83
N THR A 88 -8.04 3.16 -7.33
CA THR A 88 -6.59 3.09 -7.52
C THR A 88 -5.98 1.89 -6.78
N ILE A 89 -6.44 1.60 -5.56
CA ILE A 89 -6.02 0.41 -4.81
C ILE A 89 -6.37 -0.86 -5.57
N TYR A 90 -7.61 -0.98 -6.04
CA TYR A 90 -8.04 -2.14 -6.81
C TYR A 90 -7.16 -2.35 -8.04
N TYR A 91 -6.98 -1.30 -8.82
CA TYR A 91 -6.22 -1.35 -10.06
C TYR A 91 -4.75 -1.76 -9.83
N GLU A 92 -4.04 -1.08 -8.91
CA GLU A 92 -2.62 -1.35 -8.69
C GLU A 92 -2.40 -2.71 -7.99
N ALA A 93 -3.33 -3.14 -7.14
CA ALA A 93 -3.31 -4.48 -6.55
C ALA A 93 -3.46 -5.56 -7.63
N LYS A 94 -4.51 -5.49 -8.45
CA LYS A 94 -4.74 -6.49 -9.53
C LYS A 94 -3.62 -6.48 -10.56
N ARG A 95 -3.09 -5.32 -10.92
CA ARG A 95 -1.91 -5.20 -11.78
C ARG A 95 -0.68 -5.91 -11.22
N ALA A 96 -0.49 -5.89 -9.91
CA ALA A 96 0.61 -6.59 -9.22
C ALA A 96 0.29 -8.06 -8.89
N GLY A 97 -0.88 -8.58 -9.25
CA GLY A 97 -1.30 -9.94 -8.90
C GLY A 97 -1.55 -10.11 -7.39
N LEU A 98 -2.02 -9.04 -6.72
CA LEU A 98 -2.37 -9.04 -5.30
C LEU A 98 -3.88 -8.92 -5.12
N GLU A 99 -4.38 -9.40 -3.97
CA GLU A 99 -5.75 -9.14 -3.58
C GLU A 99 -5.91 -7.70 -3.06
N PRO A 100 -6.90 -6.92 -3.57
CA PRO A 100 -7.10 -5.55 -3.17
C PRO A 100 -7.38 -5.39 -1.67
N SER A 101 -8.04 -6.36 -1.05
CA SER A 101 -8.30 -6.40 0.39
C SER A 101 -7.02 -6.58 1.23
N LEU A 102 -5.99 -7.23 0.70
CA LEU A 102 -4.67 -7.27 1.33
C LEU A 102 -4.01 -5.88 1.29
N VAL A 103 -4.04 -5.24 0.12
CA VAL A 103 -3.39 -3.93 -0.07
C VAL A 103 -4.02 -2.85 0.82
N ILE A 104 -5.35 -2.80 0.93
CA ILE A 104 -6.02 -1.83 1.80
C ILE A 104 -5.70 -2.07 3.29
N SER A 105 -5.51 -3.34 3.69
CA SER A 105 -5.11 -3.70 5.05
C SER A 105 -3.67 -3.27 5.37
N VAL A 106 -2.76 -3.38 4.38
CA VAL A 106 -1.40 -2.85 4.48
C VAL A 106 -1.44 -1.32 4.62
N ILE A 107 -2.20 -0.60 3.79
CA ILE A 107 -2.34 0.86 3.88
C ILE A 107 -2.83 1.27 5.28
N ARG A 108 -3.78 0.52 5.84
CA ARG A 108 -4.25 0.75 7.20
C ARG A 108 -3.11 0.60 8.21
N GLY A 109 -2.32 -0.46 8.10
CA GLY A 109 -1.18 -0.73 8.98
C GLY A 109 -0.09 0.32 8.87
N GLU A 110 0.27 0.68 7.66
CA GLU A 110 1.41 1.57 7.37
C GLU A 110 1.12 3.04 7.68
N SER A 111 0.00 3.54 7.22
CA SER A 111 -0.29 4.97 7.32
C SER A 111 -1.62 5.31 8.00
N ASN A 112 -2.47 4.33 8.22
CA ASN A 112 -3.87 4.57 8.59
C ASN A 112 -4.52 5.61 7.65
N PHE A 113 -4.35 5.42 6.35
CA PHE A 113 -4.85 6.29 5.27
C PHE A 113 -4.33 7.74 5.31
N ARG A 114 -3.12 7.98 5.80
CA ARG A 114 -2.48 9.30 5.76
C ARG A 114 -1.66 9.45 4.48
N LYS A 115 -2.19 10.21 3.52
CA LYS A 115 -1.52 10.45 2.23
C LYS A 115 -0.08 11.00 2.38
N TYR A 116 0.12 11.89 3.33
CA TYR A 116 1.41 12.56 3.55
C TYR A 116 2.13 12.03 4.80
N ALA A 117 1.92 10.74 5.14
CA ALA A 117 2.64 10.12 6.23
C ALA A 117 4.14 10.05 5.92
N ILE A 118 4.95 10.40 6.93
CA ILE A 118 6.40 10.20 6.93
C ILE A 118 6.74 9.49 8.24
N SER A 119 7.45 8.35 8.17
CA SER A 119 7.95 7.66 9.36
C SER A 119 9.26 8.27 9.84
N SER A 120 9.71 7.89 11.04
CA SER A 120 11.02 8.29 11.57
C SER A 120 12.19 7.81 10.70
N ALA A 121 12.00 6.73 9.94
CA ALA A 121 12.98 6.21 8.99
C ALA A 121 12.86 6.84 7.58
N GLY A 122 11.91 7.76 7.37
CA GLY A 122 11.70 8.47 6.10
C GLY A 122 10.79 7.73 5.12
N ALA A 123 10.14 6.63 5.50
CA ALA A 123 9.12 5.98 4.66
C ALA A 123 7.95 6.92 4.39
N ARG A 124 7.35 6.89 3.18
CA ARG A 124 6.43 7.92 2.69
C ARG A 124 5.12 7.36 2.16
N GLY A 125 4.06 8.11 2.38
CA GLY A 125 2.76 7.93 1.77
C GLY A 125 1.92 6.78 2.31
N PHE A 126 0.91 6.37 1.56
CA PHE A 126 -0.08 5.38 1.99
C PHE A 126 0.53 4.03 2.38
N MET A 127 1.43 3.49 1.56
CA MET A 127 2.08 2.20 1.77
C MET A 127 3.47 2.32 2.40
N GLN A 128 3.86 3.52 2.88
CA GLN A 128 5.13 3.77 3.56
C GLN A 128 6.34 3.24 2.78
N VAL A 129 6.42 3.64 1.51
CA VAL A 129 7.52 3.29 0.62
C VAL A 129 8.77 4.07 0.99
N MET A 130 9.89 3.37 1.11
CA MET A 130 11.19 4.01 1.38
C MET A 130 11.72 4.76 0.14
N PRO A 131 12.33 5.96 0.30
CA PRO A 131 12.82 6.78 -0.81
C PRO A 131 13.74 6.04 -1.79
N PHE A 132 14.63 5.18 -1.30
CA PHE A 132 15.55 4.43 -2.17
C PHE A 132 14.84 3.57 -3.23
N TRP A 133 13.58 3.16 -3.00
CA TRP A 133 12.80 2.47 -4.02
C TRP A 133 12.39 3.38 -5.17
N ALA A 134 12.13 4.67 -4.90
CA ALA A 134 11.91 5.65 -5.95
C ALA A 134 13.18 5.84 -6.79
N ASP A 135 14.35 5.96 -6.14
CA ASP A 135 15.64 6.10 -6.81
C ASP A 135 15.93 4.91 -7.76
N ILE A 136 15.63 3.67 -7.32
CA ILE A 136 15.82 2.45 -8.13
C ILE A 136 15.04 2.51 -9.45
N VAL A 137 13.87 3.15 -9.46
CA VAL A 137 13.01 3.24 -10.66
C VAL A 137 13.12 4.59 -11.38
N GLY A 138 14.03 5.45 -10.95
CA GLY A 138 14.26 6.76 -11.57
C GLY A 138 13.15 7.80 -11.29
N ALA A 139 12.40 7.62 -10.19
CA ALA A 139 11.40 8.57 -9.71
C ALA A 139 11.97 9.46 -8.61
N ASP A 140 11.41 10.67 -8.46
CA ASP A 140 11.73 11.51 -7.31
C ASP A 140 11.08 10.95 -6.04
N SER A 141 11.79 11.07 -4.92
CA SER A 141 11.25 10.67 -3.62
C SER A 141 10.02 11.49 -3.19
N ALA A 142 9.81 12.68 -3.75
CA ALA A 142 8.59 13.48 -3.58
C ALA A 142 7.38 12.85 -4.28
N ASP A 143 7.60 12.10 -5.36
CA ASP A 143 6.54 11.39 -6.08
C ASP A 143 5.89 10.28 -5.23
N LEU A 144 6.53 9.86 -4.13
CA LEU A 144 5.95 8.92 -3.17
C LEU A 144 4.72 9.47 -2.43
N PHE A 145 4.42 10.76 -2.54
CA PHE A 145 3.16 11.33 -2.07
C PHE A 145 2.07 11.36 -3.16
N ASN A 146 2.40 11.03 -4.41
CA ASN A 146 1.41 10.77 -5.43
C ASN A 146 0.76 9.40 -5.16
N VAL A 147 -0.58 9.35 -5.16
CA VAL A 147 -1.35 8.15 -4.80
C VAL A 147 -0.97 6.97 -5.68
N ARG A 148 -0.97 7.16 -7.00
CA ARG A 148 -0.72 6.08 -7.96
C ARG A 148 0.73 5.59 -7.88
N THR A 149 1.70 6.50 -7.81
CA THR A 149 3.12 6.16 -7.68
C THR A 149 3.37 5.35 -6.41
N ASN A 150 2.83 5.80 -5.27
CA ASN A 150 2.99 5.14 -3.98
C ASN A 150 2.39 3.73 -3.99
N LEU A 151 1.15 3.60 -4.47
CA LEU A 151 0.46 2.29 -4.54
C LEU A 151 1.14 1.35 -5.53
N ARG A 152 1.58 1.85 -6.68
CA ARG A 152 2.28 1.06 -7.69
C ARG A 152 3.58 0.48 -7.15
N LEU A 153 4.42 1.31 -6.53
CA LEU A 153 5.67 0.88 -5.91
C LEU A 153 5.41 -0.05 -4.73
N GLY A 154 4.51 0.31 -3.82
CA GLY A 154 4.19 -0.50 -2.66
C GLY A 154 3.66 -1.88 -3.04
N CYS A 155 2.77 -1.98 -4.03
CA CYS A 155 2.26 -3.26 -4.53
C CYS A 155 3.37 -4.09 -5.21
N ALA A 156 4.24 -3.46 -6.02
CA ALA A 156 5.35 -4.15 -6.67
C ALA A 156 6.34 -4.73 -5.64
N ILE A 157 6.66 -3.96 -4.60
CA ILE A 157 7.53 -4.39 -3.51
C ILE A 157 6.90 -5.56 -2.74
N LEU A 158 5.61 -5.45 -2.38
CA LEU A 158 4.90 -6.52 -1.67
C LEU A 158 4.82 -7.79 -2.53
N ARG A 159 4.54 -7.67 -3.82
CA ARG A 159 4.55 -8.80 -4.77
C ARG A 159 5.91 -9.47 -4.84
N SER A 160 6.98 -8.70 -4.98
CA SER A 160 8.35 -9.20 -4.99
C SER A 160 8.69 -10.01 -3.72
N TYR A 161 8.23 -9.52 -2.55
CA TYR A 161 8.42 -10.27 -1.30
C TYR A 161 7.56 -11.53 -1.23
N LEU A 162 6.33 -11.48 -1.77
CA LEU A 162 5.47 -12.66 -1.82
C LEU A 162 6.07 -13.75 -2.72
N ASP A 163 6.64 -13.37 -3.87
CA ASP A 163 7.34 -14.29 -4.76
C ASP A 163 8.57 -14.91 -4.08
N LYS A 164 9.37 -14.07 -3.40
CA LYS A 164 10.55 -14.50 -2.65
C LYS A 164 10.22 -15.47 -1.52
N GLU A 165 9.07 -15.34 -0.92
CA GLU A 165 8.59 -16.19 0.17
C GLU A 165 7.67 -17.34 -0.32
N ASN A 166 7.71 -17.66 -1.63
CA ASN A 166 6.95 -18.74 -2.25
C ASN A 166 5.43 -18.66 -1.96
N GLY A 167 4.87 -17.47 -1.98
CA GLY A 167 3.46 -17.22 -1.71
C GLY A 167 3.10 -17.12 -0.21
N ASN A 168 4.06 -17.23 0.70
CA ASN A 168 3.79 -17.11 2.13
C ASN A 168 3.55 -15.65 2.52
N ILE A 169 2.28 -15.29 2.69
CA ILE A 169 1.84 -13.91 2.97
C ILE A 169 2.41 -13.41 4.30
N THR A 170 2.42 -14.23 5.36
CA THR A 170 2.96 -13.85 6.67
C THR A 170 4.42 -13.42 6.57
N ARG A 171 5.25 -14.22 5.89
CA ARG A 171 6.65 -13.91 5.69
C ARG A 171 6.86 -12.70 4.79
N ALA A 172 6.06 -12.56 3.73
CA ALA A 172 6.10 -11.42 2.83
C ALA A 172 5.78 -10.12 3.57
N LEU A 173 4.73 -10.10 4.41
CA LEU A 173 4.36 -8.96 5.25
C LEU A 173 5.45 -8.62 6.29
N ALA A 174 6.00 -9.63 6.96
CA ALA A 174 7.11 -9.44 7.91
C ALA A 174 8.34 -8.83 7.21
N ARG A 175 8.61 -9.25 5.97
CA ARG A 175 9.69 -8.69 5.15
C ARG A 175 9.39 -7.26 4.71
N TYR A 176 8.15 -6.98 4.30
CA TYR A 176 7.69 -5.66 3.90
C TYR A 176 7.88 -4.63 5.01
N ASN A 177 7.49 -4.99 6.23
CA ASN A 177 7.62 -4.13 7.42
C ASN A 177 9.05 -4.11 8.01
N GLY A 178 9.95 -4.99 7.56
CA GLY A 178 11.31 -5.13 8.12
C GLY A 178 11.39 -5.95 9.40
N SER A 179 10.29 -6.52 9.88
CA SER A 179 10.20 -7.29 11.14
C SER A 179 10.39 -8.80 10.96
N ARG A 180 11.33 -9.22 10.13
CA ARG A 180 11.53 -10.60 9.60
C ARG A 180 11.36 -11.77 10.57
N ALA A 181 11.43 -11.54 11.87
CA ALA A 181 11.33 -12.55 12.93
C ALA A 181 10.07 -12.38 13.81
N SER A 182 9.11 -11.54 13.40
CA SER A 182 7.94 -11.22 14.22
C SER A 182 6.65 -11.30 13.42
N ASP A 183 5.66 -11.99 13.97
CA ASP A 183 4.31 -12.08 13.40
C ASP A 183 3.39 -10.92 13.84
N VAL A 184 3.90 -9.97 14.62
CA VAL A 184 3.10 -8.85 15.15
C VAL A 184 2.48 -8.03 14.01
N TYR A 185 3.29 -7.64 13.03
CA TYR A 185 2.79 -6.88 11.89
C TYR A 185 1.88 -7.70 10.97
N PRO A 186 2.24 -8.94 10.55
CA PRO A 186 1.33 -9.80 9.82
C PRO A 186 -0.02 -9.99 10.52
N ASN A 187 -0.03 -10.27 11.81
CA ASN A 187 -1.26 -10.43 12.60
C ASN A 187 -2.10 -9.15 12.64
N TYR A 188 -1.45 -7.98 12.72
CA TYR A 188 -2.15 -6.70 12.62
C TYR A 188 -2.82 -6.52 11.26
N VAL A 189 -2.11 -6.83 10.17
CA VAL A 189 -2.65 -6.76 8.79
C VAL A 189 -3.81 -7.73 8.63
N TYR A 190 -3.69 -8.96 9.13
CA TYR A 190 -4.78 -9.95 9.09
C TYR A 190 -6.02 -9.50 9.88
N ALA A 191 -5.82 -8.89 11.06
CA ALA A 191 -6.93 -8.35 11.85
C ALA A 191 -7.63 -7.17 11.16
N ALA A 192 -6.92 -6.46 10.29
CA ALA A 192 -7.43 -5.36 9.49
C ALA A 192 -7.91 -5.79 8.11
N TRP A 193 -7.71 -7.08 7.73
CA TRP A 193 -8.10 -7.59 6.43
C TRP A 193 -9.61 -7.55 6.28
N VAL A 194 -10.06 -6.77 5.32
CA VAL A 194 -11.47 -6.63 4.98
C VAL A 194 -11.82 -7.75 3.99
N ASN A 195 -12.55 -8.75 4.48
CA ASN A 195 -13.12 -9.82 3.66
C ASN A 195 -14.44 -9.35 3.06
#